data_c7ccfb2c2f5e990d7a8d8b4d659307a3
#
_entry.id   c7ccfb2c2f5e990d7a8d8b4d659307a3
#
_cell.length_a   1.000
_cell.length_b   1.000
_cell.length_c   1.000
_cell.angle_alpha   90.00
_cell.angle_beta   90.00
_cell.angle_gamma   90.00
#
_symmetry.space_group_name_H-M   'P 1'
#
loop_
_entity.id
_entity.type
_entity.pdbx_description
1 polymer ?
#
loop_
_entity_poly.entity_id
_entity_poly.type
_entity_poly.pdbx_seq_one_letter_code
_entity_poly.pdbx_strand_id
1 'polypeptide(L)' 'MNKIYVGIDISKEKCNLCFRSGLEIVREEECSNDVKALKKAFKAALKVLGASVDEVLVCAEYTGRYIYPLTIACQEL' A
#
# COMPACT_ATOMS: atom_id res chain seq x y z
N MET A 1 7.45 18.83 3.25
CA MET A 1 6.43 17.85 2.82
C MET A 1 6.84 16.46 3.27
N ASN A 2 6.00 15.81 4.01
CA ASN A 2 6.30 14.46 4.50
C ASN A 2 5.81 13.44 3.48
N LYS A 3 6.74 12.63 3.01
CA LYS A 3 6.41 11.56 2.08
C LYS A 3 6.14 10.27 2.87
N ILE A 4 5.09 9.55 2.48
CA ILE A 4 4.75 8.27 3.06
C ILE A 4 5.30 7.17 2.17
N TYR A 5 6.11 6.30 2.74
CA TYR A 5 6.66 5.15 2.02
C TYR A 5 5.87 3.91 2.42
N VAL A 6 5.41 3.16 1.43
CA VAL A 6 4.65 1.94 1.67
C VAL A 6 5.46 0.76 1.14
N GLY A 7 5.95 -0.07 2.06
CA GLY A 7 6.58 -1.33 1.70
C GLY A 7 5.54 -2.43 1.71
N ILE A 8 5.46 -3.22 0.66
CA ILE A 8 4.42 -4.24 0.54
C ILE A 8 5.06 -5.60 0.29
N ASP A 9 4.71 -6.56 1.14
CA ASP A 9 5.05 -7.96 0.97
C ASP A 9 3.85 -8.66 0.36
N ILE A 10 3.99 -9.16 -0.86
CA ILE A 10 2.90 -9.69 -1.66
C ILE A 10 2.99 -11.21 -1.72
N SER A 11 1.89 -11.87 -1.40
CA SER A 11 1.73 -13.29 -1.64
C SER A 11 0.51 -13.52 -2.52
N LYS A 12 0.27 -14.77 -2.89
CA LYS A 12 -0.86 -15.11 -3.77
C LYS A 12 -2.20 -14.63 -3.22
N GLU A 13 -2.40 -14.75 -1.90
CA GLU A 13 -3.70 -14.50 -1.28
C GLU A 13 -3.75 -13.24 -0.43
N LYS A 14 -2.59 -12.76 0.04
CA LYS A 14 -2.53 -11.65 0.98
C LYS A 14 -1.44 -10.66 0.64
N CYS A 15 -1.62 -9.43 1.11
CA CYS A 15 -0.60 -8.41 1.09
C CYS A 15 -0.43 -7.85 2.49
N ASN A 16 0.82 -7.65 2.90
CA ASN A 16 1.15 -6.95 4.15
C ASN A 16 1.73 -5.59 3.78
N LEU A 17 1.09 -4.53 4.23
CA LEU A 17 1.47 -3.16 3.92
C LEU A 17 2.09 -2.51 5.15
N CYS A 18 3.28 -1.94 4.98
CA CYS A 18 3.97 -1.22 6.03
C CYS A 18 4.11 0.23 5.60
N PHE A 19 3.42 1.11 6.30
CA PHE A 19 3.43 2.55 6.02
C PHE A 19 4.47 3.21 6.90
N ARG A 20 5.38 3.98 6.28
CA ARG A 20 6.48 4.64 6.98
C ARG A 20 6.50 6.13 6.68
N SER A 21 6.81 6.91 7.71
CA SER A 21 7.12 8.33 7.57
C SER A 21 8.58 8.49 7.96
N GLY A 22 9.45 8.68 6.98
CA GLY A 22 10.89 8.65 7.22
C GLY A 22 11.33 7.25 7.65
N LEU A 23 11.98 7.15 8.80
CA LEU A 23 12.45 5.86 9.33
C LEU A 23 11.44 5.22 10.29
N GLU A 24 10.35 5.90 10.58
CA GLU A 24 9.37 5.44 11.55
C GLU A 24 8.22 4.71 10.88
N ILE A 25 7.85 3.54 11.43
CA ILE A 25 6.67 2.82 11.00
C ILE A 25 5.47 3.46 11.65
N VAL A 26 4.56 4.01 10.86
CA VAL A 26 3.39 4.70 11.37
C VAL A 26 2.12 3.86 11.30
N ARG A 27 2.10 2.81 10.48
CA ARG A 27 0.95 1.93 10.37
C ARG A 27 1.33 0.63 9.65
N GLU A 28 0.71 -0.47 10.05
CA GLU A 28 0.82 -1.75 9.34
C GLU A 28 -0.58 -2.28 9.09
N GLU A 29 -0.81 -2.82 7.89
CA GLU A 29 -2.09 -3.38 7.47
C GLU A 29 -1.88 -4.69 6.73
N GLU A 30 -2.84 -5.60 6.88
CA GLU A 30 -2.89 -6.82 6.09
C GLU A 30 -4.23 -6.84 5.35
N CYS A 31 -4.21 -7.21 4.08
CA CYS A 31 -5.44 -7.33 3.30
C CYS A 31 -5.32 -8.45 2.28
N SER A 32 -6.44 -8.83 1.69
CA SER A 32 -6.44 -9.79 0.59
C SER A 32 -5.74 -9.21 -0.62
N ASN A 33 -5.10 -10.06 -1.41
CA ASN A 33 -4.42 -9.62 -2.63
C ASN A 33 -5.41 -9.48 -3.78
N ASP A 34 -6.29 -8.48 -3.68
CA ASP A 34 -7.22 -8.11 -4.75
C ASP A 34 -7.36 -6.59 -4.80
N VAL A 35 -7.80 -6.09 -5.95
CA VAL A 35 -7.87 -4.65 -6.21
C VAL A 35 -8.73 -3.92 -5.18
N LYS A 36 -9.90 -4.48 -4.88
CA LYS A 36 -10.86 -3.84 -3.98
C LYS A 36 -10.32 -3.74 -2.56
N ALA A 37 -9.75 -4.83 -2.04
CA ALA A 37 -9.18 -4.85 -0.70
C ALA A 37 -7.99 -3.91 -0.59
N LEU A 38 -7.12 -3.88 -1.60
CA LEU A 38 -5.96 -3.00 -1.62
C LEU A 38 -6.38 -1.53 -1.64
N LYS A 39 -7.34 -1.17 -2.49
CA LYS A 39 -7.86 0.20 -2.55
C LYS A 39 -8.43 0.63 -1.20
N LYS A 40 -9.21 -0.25 -0.58
CA LYS A 40 -9.80 0.03 0.73
C LYS A 40 -8.74 0.23 1.79
N ALA A 41 -7.71 -0.63 1.82
CA ALA A 41 -6.62 -0.54 2.79
C ALA A 41 -5.84 0.76 2.63
N PHE A 42 -5.51 1.13 1.39
CA PHE A 42 -4.81 2.39 1.12
C PHE A 42 -5.63 3.60 1.54
N LYS A 43 -6.90 3.64 1.17
CA LYS A 43 -7.77 4.77 1.51
C LYS A 43 -7.92 4.92 3.01
N ALA A 44 -8.12 3.82 3.73
CA ALA A 44 -8.27 3.85 5.18
C ALA A 44 -6.99 4.34 5.85
N ALA A 45 -5.84 3.84 5.42
CA ALA A 45 -4.56 4.22 5.99
C ALA A 45 -4.24 5.69 5.73
N LEU A 46 -4.44 6.16 4.50
CA LEU A 46 -4.17 7.55 4.14
C LEU A 46 -5.08 8.51 4.92
N LYS A 47 -6.33 8.12 5.14
CA LYS A 47 -7.26 8.92 5.94
C LYS A 47 -6.78 9.05 7.38
N VAL A 48 -6.35 7.95 7.98
CA VAL A 48 -5.84 7.95 9.36
C VAL A 48 -4.57 8.80 9.47
N LEU A 49 -3.68 8.70 8.46
CA LEU A 49 -2.41 9.41 8.46
C LEU A 49 -2.54 10.88 8.01
N GLY A 50 -3.70 11.26 7.50
CA GLY A 50 -3.89 12.61 6.99
C GLY A 50 -3.05 12.92 5.76
N ALA A 51 -2.74 11.89 4.95
CA ALA A 51 -1.92 12.04 3.76
C ALA A 51 -2.74 11.91 2.50
N SER A 52 -2.26 12.52 1.42
CA SER A 52 -2.87 12.39 0.10
C SER A 52 -2.12 11.37 -0.74
N VAL A 53 -2.74 10.90 -1.82
CA VAL A 53 -2.13 9.93 -2.74
C VAL A 53 -0.81 10.46 -3.31
N ASP A 54 -0.72 11.76 -3.55
CA ASP A 54 0.48 12.39 -4.11
C ASP A 54 1.70 12.32 -3.19
N GLU A 55 1.48 12.07 -1.91
CA GLU A 55 2.53 11.99 -0.91
C GLU A 55 3.05 10.56 -0.71
N VAL A 56 2.51 9.60 -1.44
CA VAL A 56 2.79 8.17 -1.23
C VAL A 56 3.74 7.64 -2.30
N LEU A 57 4.76 6.94 -1.85
CA LEU A 57 5.64 6.15 -2.71
C LEU A 57 5.50 4.68 -2.33
N VAL A 58 5.04 3.86 -3.25
CA VAL A 58 4.83 2.44 -3.02
C VAL A 58 6.04 1.65 -3.52
N CYS A 59 6.58 0.81 -2.65
CA CYS A 59 7.68 -0.08 -2.98
C CYS A 59 7.23 -1.51 -2.71
N ALA A 60 7.22 -2.33 -3.74
CA ALA A 60 6.83 -3.72 -3.62
C ALA A 60 7.85 -4.60 -4.32
N GLU A 61 8.11 -5.77 -3.75
CA GLU A 61 8.95 -6.75 -4.41
C GLU A 61 8.19 -7.34 -5.60
N TYR A 62 8.86 -7.41 -6.74
CA TYR A 62 8.24 -7.96 -7.94
C TYR A 62 8.09 -9.47 -7.82
N THR A 63 6.84 -9.94 -7.85
CA THR A 63 6.52 -11.36 -7.70
C THR A 63 5.68 -11.88 -8.88
N GLY A 64 6.00 -11.44 -10.10
CA GLY A 64 5.27 -11.85 -11.30
C GLY A 64 3.82 -11.38 -11.27
N ARG A 65 2.89 -12.28 -11.62
CA ARG A 65 1.47 -11.93 -11.74
C ARG A 65 0.79 -11.58 -10.42
N TYR A 66 1.37 -11.89 -9.30
CA TYR A 66 0.77 -11.56 -8.00
C TYR A 66 0.75 -10.06 -7.71
N ILE A 67 1.54 -9.28 -8.43
CA ILE A 67 1.58 -7.84 -8.28
C ILE A 67 0.45 -7.11 -9.05
N TYR A 68 -0.24 -7.78 -9.96
CA TYR A 68 -1.25 -7.14 -10.80
C TYR A 68 -2.37 -6.46 -10.01
N PRO A 69 -2.97 -7.07 -8.99
CA PRO A 69 -4.01 -6.38 -8.22
C PRO A 69 -3.51 -5.08 -7.61
N LEU A 70 -2.28 -5.08 -7.08
CA LEU A 70 -1.68 -3.87 -6.53
C LEU A 70 -1.48 -2.80 -7.60
N THR A 71 -0.98 -3.20 -8.77
CA THR A 71 -0.76 -2.27 -9.87
C THR A 71 -2.06 -1.59 -10.28
N ILE A 72 -3.13 -2.36 -10.43
CA ILE A 72 -4.44 -1.83 -10.80
C ILE A 72 -5.00 -0.93 -9.69
N ALA A 73 -4.89 -1.34 -8.44
CA ALA A 73 -5.34 -0.54 -7.31
C ALA A 73 -4.65 0.82 -7.27
N CYS A 74 -3.35 0.85 -7.48
CA CYS A 74 -2.57 2.08 -7.49
C CYS A 74 -2.97 3.00 -8.64
N GLN A 75 -3.28 2.43 -9.81
CA GLN A 75 -3.72 3.22 -10.97
C GLN A 75 -5.09 3.85 -10.73
N GLU A 76 -5.94 3.19 -9.96
CA GLU A 76 -7.30 3.68 -9.70
C GLU A 76 -7.39 4.64 -8.51
N LEU A 77 -6.34 4.76 -7.75
CA LEU A 77 -6.26 5.72 -6.67
C LEU A 77 -5.78 7.07 -7.21
#